data_d8bbc5488511581760749ed9e41b9fe0
#
_entry.id   d8bbc5488511581760749ed9e41b9fe0
#
_cell.length_a   1.000
_cell.length_b   1.000
_cell.length_c   1.000
_cell.angle_alpha   90.00
_cell.angle_beta   90.00
_cell.angle_gamma   90.00
#
_symmetry.space_group_name_H-M   'P 1'
#
loop_
_entity.id
_entity.type
_entity.pdbx_description
1 polymer ?
#
loop_
_entity_poly.entity_id
_entity_poly.type
_entity_poly.pdbx_seq_one_letter_code
_entity_poly.pdbx_strand_id
1 'polypeptide(L)'
;MESLGDTSRQFPVASVTKLVSAYAVLLAVEEGAVELEQAAGPEGSTLRHLLSHASGVAFDSRQLQRPVGQRRIYSSAGYEWAAQVVEEATGMAFPDYLSEGVCKPLGMSATFLNGSAGHGLISTVDDLSVFAQEVLKPRLLHPSTVAEMRTVQFPGLRGIVPGYGSFKDCAWGLGFEIHAKKEQWMGALPADAVGHFGMSGTYLWVAGDWAMVALTDRDFGSWAKPLWAESNSGIWKGISS
;
A
#
# COMPACT_ATOMS: atom_id res chain seq x y z
N MET A 1 7.16 -6.43 -20.78
CA MET A 1 5.98 -5.70 -20.19
C MET A 1 4.91 -5.67 -21.25
N GLU A 2 3.70 -6.07 -20.92
CA GLU A 2 2.52 -5.94 -21.79
C GLU A 2 1.62 -4.87 -21.19
N SER A 3 1.00 -4.05 -22.03
CA SER A 3 0.12 -2.97 -21.59
C SER A 3 -1.12 -2.84 -22.47
N LEU A 4 -2.20 -2.31 -21.91
CA LEU A 4 -3.47 -2.08 -22.59
C LEU A 4 -3.98 -0.69 -22.27
N GLY A 5 -4.51 0.01 -23.27
CA GLY A 5 -5.05 1.36 -23.13
C GLY A 5 -3.97 2.45 -23.08
N ASP A 6 -4.36 3.64 -22.66
CA ASP A 6 -3.45 4.78 -22.50
C ASP A 6 -2.76 4.70 -21.14
N THR A 7 -1.53 4.19 -21.12
CA THR A 7 -0.73 3.98 -19.92
C THR A 7 -0.19 5.27 -19.29
N SER A 8 -0.21 6.37 -20.05
CA SER A 8 0.22 7.70 -19.61
C SER A 8 -0.88 8.54 -18.97
N ARG A 9 -2.14 8.13 -19.10
CA ARG A 9 -3.29 8.82 -18.51
C ARG A 9 -3.19 8.84 -16.98
N GLN A 10 -3.39 10.00 -16.38
CA GLN A 10 -3.43 10.17 -14.93
C GLN A 10 -4.78 9.74 -14.33
N PHE A 11 -4.70 9.06 -13.19
CA PHE A 11 -5.84 8.61 -12.40
C PHE A 11 -5.64 8.91 -10.91
N PRO A 12 -6.70 9.26 -10.17
CA PRO A 12 -6.67 9.15 -8.72
C PRO A 12 -6.60 7.66 -8.33
N VAL A 13 -5.57 7.29 -7.58
CA VAL A 13 -5.34 5.87 -7.28
C VAL A 13 -5.88 5.44 -5.92
N ALA A 14 -6.55 6.34 -5.21
CA ALA A 14 -7.15 6.10 -3.90
C ALA A 14 -6.17 5.33 -2.97
N SER A 15 -6.59 4.21 -2.39
CA SER A 15 -5.77 3.50 -1.39
C SER A 15 -4.50 2.81 -1.92
N VAL A 16 -4.29 2.73 -3.23
CA VAL A 16 -2.96 2.36 -3.79
C VAL A 16 -1.89 3.36 -3.35
N THR A 17 -2.27 4.61 -3.03
CA THR A 17 -1.43 5.62 -2.37
C THR A 17 -0.63 5.06 -1.21
N LYS A 18 -1.24 4.21 -0.37
CA LYS A 18 -0.62 3.68 0.84
C LYS A 18 0.67 2.89 0.57
N LEU A 19 0.76 2.25 -0.59
CA LEU A 19 1.96 1.51 -0.99
C LEU A 19 3.15 2.47 -1.16
N VAL A 20 2.94 3.56 -1.90
CA VAL A 20 3.98 4.56 -2.19
C VAL A 20 4.30 5.38 -0.93
N SER A 21 3.27 5.74 -0.14
CA SER A 21 3.46 6.44 1.14
C SER A 21 4.24 5.62 2.15
N ALA A 22 3.93 4.31 2.30
CA ALA A 22 4.70 3.43 3.17
C ALA A 22 6.16 3.30 2.71
N TYR A 23 6.38 3.24 1.40
CA TYR A 23 7.71 3.21 0.81
C TYR A 23 8.51 4.48 1.17
N ALA A 24 7.89 5.65 1.07
CA ALA A 24 8.52 6.92 1.47
C ALA A 24 8.82 6.98 2.99
N VAL A 25 7.91 6.48 3.84
CA VAL A 25 8.18 6.37 5.28
C VAL A 25 9.36 5.45 5.57
N LEU A 26 9.48 4.32 4.85
CA LEU A 26 10.61 3.40 5.03
C LEU A 26 11.93 3.97 4.48
N LEU A 27 11.87 4.85 3.49
CA LEU A 27 13.04 5.62 3.07
C LEU A 27 13.52 6.51 4.23
N ALA A 28 12.61 7.20 4.91
CA ALA A 28 12.95 8.01 6.09
C ALA A 28 13.53 7.15 7.25
N VAL A 29 13.12 5.90 7.36
CA VAL A 29 13.72 4.94 8.30
C VAL A 29 15.16 4.60 7.90
N GLU A 30 15.44 4.30 6.64
CA GLU A 30 16.80 4.01 6.17
C GLU A 30 17.73 5.21 6.23
N GLU A 31 17.20 6.41 6.05
CA GLU A 31 17.94 7.67 6.23
C GLU A 31 18.21 8.00 7.72
N GLY A 32 17.61 7.24 8.64
CA GLY A 32 17.74 7.47 10.08
C GLY A 32 16.99 8.70 10.60
N ALA A 33 16.06 9.25 9.81
CA ALA A 33 15.22 10.36 10.23
C ALA A 33 14.14 9.91 11.22
N VAL A 34 13.63 8.69 11.05
CA VAL A 34 12.62 8.07 11.92
C VAL A 34 12.95 6.61 12.18
N GLU A 35 12.32 5.98 13.19
CA GLU A 35 12.45 4.55 13.48
C GLU A 35 11.10 3.86 13.43
N LEU A 36 11.04 2.61 12.93
CA LEU A 36 9.80 1.84 12.88
C LEU A 36 9.18 1.62 14.27
N GLU A 37 10.02 1.49 15.30
CA GLU A 37 9.59 1.26 16.68
C GLU A 37 9.43 2.54 17.49
N GLN A 38 9.69 3.72 16.91
CA GLN A 38 9.41 4.96 17.63
C GLN A 38 7.93 5.12 17.92
N ALA A 39 7.61 5.72 19.06
CA ALA A 39 6.24 6.01 19.45
C ALA A 39 5.57 6.93 18.40
N ALA A 40 4.47 6.48 17.85
CA ALA A 40 3.68 7.19 16.85
C ALA A 40 2.23 6.73 16.90
N GLY A 41 1.30 7.67 16.88
CA GLY A 41 -0.12 7.34 17.01
C GLY A 41 -0.59 7.39 18.48
N PRO A 42 -1.60 6.59 18.85
CA PRO A 42 -2.08 6.49 20.22
C PRO A 42 -1.04 5.85 21.13
N GLU A 43 -1.21 6.04 22.45
CA GLU A 43 -0.31 5.47 23.47
C GLU A 43 -0.09 3.96 23.24
N GLY A 44 1.17 3.54 23.26
CA GLY A 44 1.61 2.17 22.98
C GLY A 44 1.67 1.80 21.48
N SER A 45 1.32 2.71 20.57
CA SER A 45 1.49 2.54 19.14
C SER A 45 2.87 2.99 18.68
N THR A 46 3.34 2.39 17.57
CA THR A 46 4.58 2.77 16.89
C THR A 46 4.29 3.07 15.42
N LEU A 47 5.28 3.59 14.70
CA LEU A 47 5.18 3.81 13.26
C LEU A 47 4.85 2.49 12.51
N ARG A 48 5.42 1.35 12.96
CA ARG A 48 5.09 0.01 12.46
C ARG A 48 3.58 -0.31 12.60
N HIS A 49 2.98 0.01 13.73
CA HIS A 49 1.54 -0.20 13.95
C HIS A 49 0.67 0.63 13.00
N LEU A 50 1.07 1.88 12.72
CA LEU A 50 0.35 2.74 11.78
C LEU A 50 0.39 2.18 10.35
N LEU A 51 1.58 1.83 9.85
CA LEU A 51 1.78 1.32 8.49
C LEU A 51 1.10 -0.03 8.23
N SER A 52 0.92 -0.84 9.28
CA SER A 52 0.30 -2.16 9.18
C SER A 52 -1.15 -2.22 9.66
N HIS A 53 -1.79 -1.06 9.91
CA HIS A 53 -3.17 -0.97 10.41
C HIS A 53 -3.41 -1.66 11.77
N ALA A 54 -2.38 -1.77 12.60
CA ALA A 54 -2.44 -2.40 13.93
C ALA A 54 -2.53 -1.39 15.09
N SER A 55 -2.56 -0.09 14.80
CA SER A 55 -2.61 0.98 15.80
C SER A 55 -3.97 1.13 16.50
N GLY A 56 -5.03 0.54 15.95
CA GLY A 56 -6.39 0.69 16.47
C GLY A 56 -7.07 2.02 16.13
N VAL A 57 -6.41 2.89 15.35
CA VAL A 57 -6.93 4.20 14.90
C VAL A 57 -8.08 4.01 13.90
N ALA A 58 -9.10 4.84 14.00
CA ALA A 58 -10.25 4.86 13.12
C ALA A 58 -9.85 5.12 11.65
N PHE A 59 -10.78 4.84 10.72
CA PHE A 59 -10.53 4.96 9.28
C PHE A 59 -10.11 6.38 8.86
N ASP A 60 -10.85 7.39 9.31
CA ASP A 60 -10.77 8.79 8.85
C ASP A 60 -10.55 9.79 9.99
N SER A 61 -10.26 9.31 11.18
CA SER A 61 -10.00 10.15 12.35
C SER A 61 -8.96 9.53 13.28
N ARG A 62 -8.33 10.35 14.10
CA ARG A 62 -7.34 9.91 15.10
C ARG A 62 -7.94 9.26 16.35
N GLN A 63 -9.25 8.99 16.34
CA GLN A 63 -9.90 8.31 17.46
C GLN A 63 -9.47 6.86 17.55
N LEU A 64 -9.18 6.41 18.77
CA LEU A 64 -8.90 5.01 19.05
C LEU A 64 -10.20 4.19 19.05
N GLN A 65 -10.35 3.24 18.15
CA GLN A 65 -11.49 2.33 18.09
C GLN A 65 -11.25 1.02 18.85
N ARG A 66 -9.98 0.59 18.94
CA ARG A 66 -9.55 -0.63 19.62
C ARG A 66 -8.16 -0.42 20.22
N PRO A 67 -7.81 -1.13 21.30
CA PRO A 67 -6.45 -1.14 21.81
C PRO A 67 -5.43 -1.50 20.72
N VAL A 68 -4.24 -0.92 20.81
CA VAL A 68 -3.11 -1.19 19.91
C VAL A 68 -2.81 -2.69 19.88
N GLY A 69 -2.57 -3.24 18.69
CA GLY A 69 -2.23 -4.66 18.51
C GLY A 69 -3.38 -5.65 18.71
N GLN A 70 -4.58 -5.19 19.08
CA GLN A 70 -5.69 -6.12 19.35
C GLN A 70 -6.42 -6.55 18.08
N ARG A 71 -6.52 -5.66 17.10
CA ARG A 71 -7.25 -5.89 15.86
C ARG A 71 -6.68 -5.02 14.75
N ARG A 72 -6.75 -5.51 13.52
CA ARG A 72 -6.41 -4.72 12.36
C ARG A 72 -7.58 -3.80 12.01
N ILE A 73 -7.38 -2.50 12.19
CA ILE A 73 -8.34 -1.45 11.83
C ILE A 73 -7.76 -0.70 10.64
N TYR A 74 -8.31 -0.92 9.47
CA TYR A 74 -7.91 -0.22 8.26
C TYR A 74 -8.10 1.28 8.42
N SER A 75 -7.01 2.06 8.24
CA SER A 75 -7.00 3.49 8.58
C SER A 75 -6.22 4.31 7.56
N SER A 76 -6.87 5.32 6.97
CA SER A 76 -6.19 6.39 6.23
C SER A 76 -5.61 7.42 7.18
N ALA A 77 -6.30 7.73 8.28
CA ALA A 77 -5.80 8.64 9.31
C ALA A 77 -4.48 8.16 9.94
N GLY A 78 -4.26 6.83 10.01
CA GLY A 78 -2.99 6.26 10.45
C GLY A 78 -1.84 6.59 9.49
N TYR A 79 -2.09 6.63 8.19
CA TYR A 79 -1.11 7.03 7.18
C TYR A 79 -0.82 8.54 7.19
N GLU A 80 -1.85 9.36 7.42
CA GLU A 80 -1.66 10.80 7.62
C GLU A 80 -0.83 11.09 8.86
N TRP A 81 -1.01 10.29 9.92
CA TRP A 81 -0.19 10.39 11.12
C TRP A 81 1.26 9.95 10.87
N ALA A 82 1.47 8.85 10.14
CA ALA A 82 2.81 8.41 9.74
C ALA A 82 3.52 9.46 8.86
N ALA A 83 2.81 10.08 7.93
CA ALA A 83 3.32 11.18 7.10
C ALA A 83 3.75 12.37 7.96
N GLN A 84 2.92 12.77 8.93
CA GLN A 84 3.25 13.86 9.86
C GLN A 84 4.53 13.55 10.67
N VAL A 85 4.74 12.31 11.09
CA VAL A 85 5.97 11.90 11.81
C VAL A 85 7.20 12.15 10.94
N VAL A 86 7.13 11.84 9.63
CA VAL A 86 8.22 12.13 8.68
C VAL A 86 8.40 13.63 8.49
N GLU A 87 7.31 14.40 8.34
CA GLU A 87 7.37 15.87 8.23
C GLU A 87 8.05 16.51 9.43
N GLU A 88 7.69 16.10 10.63
CA GLU A 88 8.26 16.61 11.88
C GLU A 88 9.76 16.27 12.02
N ALA A 89 10.16 15.08 11.57
CA ALA A 89 11.54 14.64 11.64
C ALA A 89 12.44 15.28 10.57
N THR A 90 11.92 15.48 9.36
CA THR A 90 12.70 15.97 8.22
C THR A 90 12.60 17.48 8.00
N GLY A 91 11.55 18.12 8.56
CA GLY A 91 11.22 19.53 8.28
C GLY A 91 10.67 19.76 6.88
N MET A 92 10.36 18.71 6.13
CA MET A 92 9.85 18.76 4.76
C MET A 92 8.39 18.32 4.72
N ALA A 93 7.53 18.99 3.97
CA ALA A 93 6.16 18.53 3.74
C ALA A 93 6.16 17.14 3.11
N PHE A 94 5.30 16.23 3.56
CA PHE A 94 5.33 14.84 3.10
C PHE A 94 5.13 14.68 1.57
N PRO A 95 4.28 15.48 0.88
CA PRO A 95 4.21 15.44 -0.58
C PRO A 95 5.55 15.74 -1.26
N ASP A 96 6.32 16.71 -0.73
CA ASP A 96 7.63 17.07 -1.25
C ASP A 96 8.65 15.96 -0.93
N TYR A 97 8.63 15.42 0.28
CA TYR A 97 9.48 14.30 0.67
C TYR A 97 9.25 13.07 -0.21
N LEU A 98 8.00 12.69 -0.45
CA LEU A 98 7.62 11.59 -1.35
C LEU A 98 8.07 11.87 -2.79
N SER A 99 7.90 13.10 -3.26
CA SER A 99 8.33 13.51 -4.61
C SER A 99 9.85 13.42 -4.76
N GLU A 100 10.61 14.04 -3.84
CA GLU A 100 12.08 14.10 -3.91
C GLU A 100 12.72 12.73 -3.64
N GLY A 101 12.22 11.99 -2.65
CA GLY A 101 12.81 10.74 -2.22
C GLY A 101 12.39 9.52 -3.04
N VAL A 102 11.19 9.53 -3.63
CA VAL A 102 10.65 8.36 -4.34
C VAL A 102 10.36 8.67 -5.80
N CYS A 103 9.48 9.64 -6.10
CA CYS A 103 9.00 9.82 -7.46
C CYS A 103 10.11 10.24 -8.42
N LYS A 104 10.90 11.25 -8.07
CA LYS A 104 11.99 11.76 -8.93
C LYS A 104 13.08 10.73 -9.17
N PRO A 105 13.64 10.06 -8.13
CA PRO A 105 14.68 9.04 -8.33
C PRO A 105 14.20 7.84 -9.17
N LEU A 106 12.92 7.50 -9.11
CA LEU A 106 12.34 6.44 -9.93
C LEU A 106 11.92 6.92 -11.33
N GLY A 107 11.89 8.23 -11.59
CA GLY A 107 11.42 8.79 -12.86
C GLY A 107 9.88 8.79 -13.01
N MET A 108 9.13 8.73 -11.91
CA MET A 108 7.67 8.76 -11.86
C MET A 108 7.16 10.21 -12.02
N SER A 109 7.38 10.78 -13.18
CA SER A 109 7.21 12.23 -13.42
C SER A 109 5.75 12.70 -13.48
N ALA A 110 4.81 11.78 -13.68
CA ALA A 110 3.36 12.03 -13.70
C ALA A 110 2.68 11.71 -12.36
N THR A 111 3.46 11.38 -11.32
CA THR A 111 2.96 10.99 -9.99
C THR A 111 3.18 12.11 -8.98
N PHE A 112 2.14 12.47 -8.25
CA PHE A 112 2.20 13.46 -7.17
C PHE A 112 1.14 13.20 -6.12
N LEU A 113 1.43 13.57 -4.88
CA LEU A 113 0.48 13.47 -3.77
C LEU A 113 -0.34 14.78 -3.68
N ASN A 114 -1.64 14.66 -3.97
CA ASN A 114 -2.60 15.75 -3.87
C ASN A 114 -3.57 15.49 -2.70
N GLY A 115 -3.12 15.77 -1.50
CA GLY A 115 -3.91 15.61 -0.27
C GLY A 115 -3.40 14.48 0.65
N SER A 116 -4.29 13.61 1.09
CA SER A 116 -4.00 12.59 2.11
C SER A 116 -2.94 11.57 1.69
N ALA A 117 -1.96 11.32 2.57
CA ALA A 117 -1.00 10.22 2.43
C ALA A 117 -1.67 8.83 2.42
N GLY A 118 -2.92 8.74 2.82
CA GLY A 118 -3.70 7.51 2.79
C GLY A 118 -4.43 7.24 1.46
N HIS A 119 -4.67 8.27 0.62
CA HIS A 119 -5.50 8.08 -0.59
C HIS A 119 -5.36 9.18 -1.65
N GLY A 120 -4.50 10.17 -1.48
CA GLY A 120 -4.44 11.37 -2.33
C GLY A 120 -3.50 11.29 -3.53
N LEU A 121 -2.88 10.14 -3.83
CA LEU A 121 -1.95 10.04 -4.94
C LEU A 121 -2.68 10.08 -6.29
N ILE A 122 -2.15 10.87 -7.21
CA ILE A 122 -2.46 10.85 -8.64
C ILE A 122 -1.28 10.18 -9.33
N SER A 123 -1.54 9.23 -10.23
CA SER A 123 -0.48 8.51 -10.93
C SER A 123 -0.96 7.93 -12.26
N THR A 124 -0.08 7.25 -12.97
CA THR A 124 -0.30 6.59 -14.25
C THR A 124 0.03 5.10 -14.17
N VAL A 125 -0.38 4.31 -15.16
CA VAL A 125 0.06 2.90 -15.26
C VAL A 125 1.57 2.84 -15.45
N ASP A 126 2.16 3.73 -16.25
CA ASP A 126 3.60 3.77 -16.49
C ASP A 126 4.37 3.97 -15.19
N ASP A 127 4.03 5.02 -14.43
CA ASP A 127 4.72 5.35 -13.17
C ASP A 127 4.55 4.25 -12.10
N LEU A 128 3.32 3.75 -11.91
CA LEU A 128 3.09 2.67 -10.94
C LEU A 128 3.74 1.34 -11.38
N SER A 129 3.94 1.12 -12.68
CA SER A 129 4.71 -0.02 -13.17
C SER A 129 6.19 0.10 -12.81
N VAL A 130 6.76 1.31 -12.86
CA VAL A 130 8.12 1.58 -12.36
C VAL A 130 8.21 1.35 -10.86
N PHE A 131 7.23 1.82 -10.09
CA PHE A 131 7.16 1.55 -8.65
C PHE A 131 7.04 0.04 -8.36
N ALA A 132 6.21 -0.69 -9.09
CA ALA A 132 6.08 -2.14 -8.94
C ALA A 132 7.40 -2.88 -9.26
N GLN A 133 8.15 -2.42 -10.26
CA GLN A 133 9.50 -2.93 -10.54
C GLN A 133 10.48 -2.64 -9.40
N GLU A 134 10.38 -1.48 -8.77
CA GLU A 134 11.18 -1.13 -7.58
C GLU A 134 10.87 -2.06 -6.41
N VAL A 135 9.61 -2.44 -6.20
CA VAL A 135 9.22 -3.44 -5.19
C VAL A 135 9.74 -4.84 -5.52
N LEU A 136 9.85 -5.19 -6.80
CA LEU A 136 10.42 -6.47 -7.26
C LEU A 136 11.95 -6.51 -7.16
N LYS A 137 12.60 -5.41 -7.54
CA LYS A 137 14.07 -5.28 -7.62
C LYS A 137 14.49 -3.93 -7.05
N PRO A 138 14.51 -3.80 -5.73
CA PRO A 138 14.73 -2.52 -5.07
C PRO A 138 16.12 -1.94 -5.34
N ARG A 139 16.17 -0.64 -5.56
CA ARG A 139 17.37 0.17 -5.80
C ARG A 139 17.46 1.35 -4.85
N LEU A 140 16.32 1.91 -4.42
CA LEU A 140 16.27 3.02 -3.47
C LEU A 140 16.31 2.52 -2.03
N LEU A 141 15.52 1.50 -1.69
CA LEU A 141 15.56 0.86 -0.39
C LEU A 141 16.45 -0.38 -0.43
N HIS A 142 17.00 -0.73 0.73
CA HIS A 142 17.72 -1.97 0.87
C HIS A 142 16.77 -3.18 0.65
N PRO A 143 17.21 -4.26 -0.01
CA PRO A 143 16.36 -5.42 -0.28
C PRO A 143 15.70 -6.02 0.97
N SER A 144 16.35 -5.98 2.14
CA SER A 144 15.76 -6.46 3.41
C SER A 144 14.58 -5.61 3.88
N THR A 145 14.61 -4.29 3.64
CA THR A 145 13.51 -3.39 3.99
C THR A 145 12.28 -3.67 3.12
N VAL A 146 12.49 -3.88 1.82
CA VAL A 146 11.39 -4.26 0.92
C VAL A 146 10.86 -5.67 1.24
N ALA A 147 11.73 -6.60 1.64
CA ALA A 147 11.29 -7.91 2.12
C ALA A 147 10.44 -7.78 3.39
N GLU A 148 10.82 -6.91 4.33
CA GLU A 148 10.03 -6.61 5.53
C GLU A 148 8.67 -5.99 5.21
N MET A 149 8.60 -5.06 4.23
CA MET A 149 7.32 -4.52 3.74
C MET A 149 6.34 -5.62 3.33
N ARG A 150 6.84 -6.69 2.74
CA ARG A 150 6.06 -7.82 2.21
C ARG A 150 5.85 -8.93 3.24
N THR A 151 6.34 -8.76 4.47
CA THR A 151 6.21 -9.74 5.56
C THR A 151 5.07 -9.36 6.47
N VAL A 152 4.31 -10.37 6.95
CA VAL A 152 3.17 -10.16 7.86
C VAL A 152 3.65 -9.49 9.14
N GLN A 153 3.12 -8.30 9.42
CA GLN A 153 3.29 -7.61 10.68
C GLN A 153 2.15 -8.02 11.63
N PHE A 154 2.46 -8.28 12.90
CA PHE A 154 1.45 -8.67 13.90
C PHE A 154 0.54 -9.80 13.40
N PRO A 155 1.04 -11.04 13.23
CA PRO A 155 0.29 -12.17 12.69
C PRO A 155 -0.92 -12.54 13.56
N GLY A 156 -1.95 -13.12 12.93
CA GLY A 156 -3.16 -13.58 13.61
C GLY A 156 -4.19 -12.49 13.93
N LEU A 157 -3.93 -11.23 13.55
CA LEU A 157 -4.90 -10.15 13.79
C LEU A 157 -6.13 -10.30 12.89
N ARG A 158 -7.30 -10.38 13.52
CA ARG A 158 -8.58 -10.24 12.80
C ARG A 158 -8.71 -8.81 12.28
N GLY A 159 -9.26 -8.67 11.07
CA GLY A 159 -9.49 -7.35 10.47
C GLY A 159 -10.57 -7.37 9.41
N ILE A 160 -10.81 -6.21 8.82
CA ILE A 160 -11.73 -6.02 7.69
C ILE A 160 -10.91 -5.50 6.51
N VAL A 161 -11.08 -6.17 5.36
CA VAL A 161 -10.67 -5.61 4.07
C VAL A 161 -11.88 -4.84 3.51
N PRO A 162 -11.74 -3.53 3.25
CA PRO A 162 -12.85 -2.72 2.74
C PRO A 162 -13.49 -3.36 1.51
N GLY A 163 -14.82 -3.49 1.51
CA GLY A 163 -15.57 -4.11 0.41
C GLY A 163 -15.60 -5.63 0.39
N TYR A 164 -14.68 -6.33 1.09
CA TYR A 164 -14.61 -7.80 1.11
C TYR A 164 -15.02 -8.44 2.45
N GLY A 165 -15.10 -7.65 3.51
CA GLY A 165 -15.59 -8.12 4.79
C GLY A 165 -14.49 -8.52 5.77
N SER A 166 -14.85 -9.34 6.76
CA SER A 166 -14.01 -9.68 7.91
C SER A 166 -13.25 -10.99 7.69
N PHE A 167 -11.94 -10.95 7.99
CA PHE A 167 -11.05 -12.11 7.99
C PHE A 167 -10.52 -12.38 9.39
N LYS A 168 -10.47 -13.66 9.79
CA LYS A 168 -9.92 -14.08 11.09
C LYS A 168 -8.44 -13.79 11.20
N ASP A 169 -7.71 -14.02 10.11
CA ASP A 169 -6.33 -13.60 9.92
C ASP A 169 -6.29 -12.62 8.73
N CYS A 170 -6.19 -11.33 9.05
CA CYS A 170 -6.12 -10.26 8.06
C CYS A 170 -4.67 -9.86 7.87
N ALA A 171 -3.91 -10.70 7.16
CA ALA A 171 -2.48 -10.51 6.94
C ALA A 171 -2.18 -9.19 6.23
N TRP A 172 -1.22 -8.43 6.77
CA TRP A 172 -0.78 -7.13 6.29
C TRP A 172 0.69 -6.91 6.60
N GLY A 173 1.43 -6.38 5.64
CA GLY A 173 2.81 -5.95 5.80
C GLY A 173 2.93 -4.47 6.16
N LEU A 174 4.03 -3.83 5.83
CA LEU A 174 4.20 -2.39 5.94
C LEU A 174 3.71 -1.74 4.64
N GLY A 175 2.45 -1.31 4.63
CA GLY A 175 1.78 -0.74 3.46
C GLY A 175 0.99 -1.74 2.63
N PHE A 176 1.48 -2.94 2.47
CA PHE A 176 0.90 -3.95 1.59
C PHE A 176 -0.13 -4.84 2.29
N GLU A 177 -1.27 -5.02 1.65
CA GLU A 177 -2.13 -6.17 1.94
C GLU A 177 -1.43 -7.44 1.45
N ILE A 178 -1.41 -8.50 2.27
CA ILE A 178 -0.87 -9.81 1.91
C ILE A 178 -2.02 -10.75 1.60
N HIS A 179 -1.96 -11.49 0.49
CA HIS A 179 -3.03 -12.40 0.06
C HIS A 179 -3.37 -13.44 1.13
N ALA A 180 -2.39 -14.19 1.62
CA ALA A 180 -2.50 -15.13 2.75
C ALA A 180 -3.76 -16.03 2.69
N LYS A 181 -4.14 -16.49 1.50
CA LYS A 181 -5.32 -17.32 1.23
C LYS A 181 -6.67 -16.66 1.52
N LYS A 182 -6.73 -15.31 1.57
CA LYS A 182 -8.00 -14.60 1.63
C LYS A 182 -8.70 -14.68 0.28
N GLU A 183 -9.95 -15.12 0.26
CA GLU A 183 -10.76 -15.06 -0.96
C GLU A 183 -11.21 -13.61 -1.21
N GLN A 184 -10.52 -12.94 -2.11
CA GLN A 184 -10.72 -11.52 -2.38
C GLN A 184 -10.19 -11.12 -3.78
N TRP A 185 -9.95 -9.83 -4.03
CA TRP A 185 -9.62 -9.26 -5.32
C TRP A 185 -8.39 -9.86 -6.03
N MET A 186 -7.44 -10.41 -5.28
CA MET A 186 -6.25 -11.04 -5.85
C MET A 186 -6.55 -12.40 -6.52
N GLY A 187 -7.71 -13.03 -6.24
CA GLY A 187 -8.09 -14.30 -6.83
C GLY A 187 -7.14 -15.43 -6.45
N ALA A 188 -6.67 -16.21 -7.43
CA ALA A 188 -5.81 -17.38 -7.24
C ALA A 188 -4.31 -17.06 -7.23
N LEU A 189 -3.89 -15.83 -6.93
CA LEU A 189 -2.48 -15.51 -6.72
C LEU A 189 -1.89 -16.33 -5.56
N PRO A 190 -0.56 -16.53 -5.50
CA PRO A 190 0.08 -17.24 -4.40
C PRO A 190 -0.12 -16.52 -3.07
N ALA A 191 -0.02 -17.27 -1.95
CA ALA A 191 -0.33 -16.75 -0.63
C ALA A 191 0.60 -15.61 -0.17
N ASP A 192 1.78 -15.51 -0.73
CA ASP A 192 2.77 -14.45 -0.50
C ASP A 192 2.62 -13.26 -1.45
N ALA A 193 1.63 -13.28 -2.35
CA ALA A 193 1.30 -12.12 -3.16
C ALA A 193 0.92 -10.95 -2.29
N VAL A 194 1.40 -9.76 -2.66
CA VAL A 194 1.16 -8.51 -1.93
C VAL A 194 0.62 -7.44 -2.87
N GLY A 195 -0.13 -6.50 -2.32
CA GLY A 195 -0.65 -5.39 -3.12
C GLY A 195 -1.63 -4.54 -2.35
N HIS A 196 -2.35 -3.72 -3.06
CA HIS A 196 -3.51 -3.01 -2.55
C HIS A 196 -4.42 -2.55 -3.67
N PHE A 197 -5.68 -2.32 -3.36
CA PHE A 197 -6.62 -1.71 -4.28
C PHE A 197 -7.18 -0.40 -3.75
N GLY A 198 -7.69 0.42 -4.65
CA GLY A 198 -8.28 1.73 -4.38
C GLY A 198 -9.77 1.76 -4.73
N MET A 199 -10.54 2.52 -3.94
CA MET A 199 -11.97 2.72 -4.18
C MET A 199 -12.26 3.46 -5.49
N SER A 200 -11.26 4.06 -6.12
CA SER A 200 -11.34 4.61 -7.49
C SER A 200 -11.24 3.56 -8.61
N GLY A 201 -11.37 2.28 -8.29
CA GLY A 201 -11.31 1.19 -9.28
C GLY A 201 -9.91 0.85 -9.76
N THR A 202 -8.94 0.95 -8.88
CA THR A 202 -7.51 0.79 -9.17
C THR A 202 -6.90 -0.30 -8.32
N TYR A 203 -5.85 -0.97 -8.79
CA TYR A 203 -5.05 -1.87 -7.98
C TYR A 203 -3.63 -2.06 -8.49
N LEU A 204 -2.77 -2.49 -7.60
CA LEU A 204 -1.41 -2.97 -7.87
C LEU A 204 -1.19 -4.24 -7.06
N TRP A 205 -0.64 -5.29 -7.68
CA TRP A 205 -0.14 -6.46 -6.98
C TRP A 205 1.25 -6.87 -7.47
N VAL A 206 1.98 -7.55 -6.58
CA VAL A 206 3.29 -8.15 -6.82
C VAL A 206 3.25 -9.60 -6.33
N ALA A 207 3.67 -10.54 -7.17
CA ALA A 207 3.70 -11.97 -6.88
C ALA A 207 4.87 -12.64 -7.63
N GLY A 208 5.75 -13.36 -6.92
CA GLY A 208 6.96 -13.89 -7.51
C GLY A 208 7.78 -12.79 -8.20
N ASP A 209 8.10 -12.99 -9.48
CA ASP A 209 8.82 -12.03 -10.33
C ASP A 209 7.90 -11.12 -11.16
N TRP A 210 6.60 -11.15 -10.89
CA TRP A 210 5.58 -10.46 -11.66
C TRP A 210 4.88 -9.38 -10.84
N ALA A 211 4.43 -8.36 -11.55
CA ALA A 211 3.57 -7.34 -10.99
C ALA A 211 2.51 -6.93 -12.01
N MET A 212 1.38 -6.45 -11.51
CA MET A 212 0.31 -5.88 -12.33
C MET A 212 -0.20 -4.59 -11.73
N VAL A 213 -0.46 -3.63 -12.59
CA VAL A 213 -1.15 -2.37 -12.30
C VAL A 213 -2.40 -2.30 -13.16
N ALA A 214 -3.53 -1.99 -12.55
CA ALA A 214 -4.77 -1.70 -13.27
C ALA A 214 -5.42 -0.42 -12.73
N LEU A 215 -5.64 0.52 -13.62
CA LEU A 215 -6.29 1.80 -13.33
C LEU A 215 -7.51 1.93 -14.21
N THR A 216 -8.66 2.28 -13.63
CA THR A 216 -9.91 2.46 -14.34
C THR A 216 -10.56 3.80 -13.98
N ASP A 217 -11.51 4.26 -14.77
CA ASP A 217 -12.32 5.44 -14.52
C ASP A 217 -13.70 5.10 -13.92
N ARG A 218 -13.80 3.91 -13.34
CA ARG A 218 -15.01 3.42 -12.69
C ARG A 218 -14.72 3.05 -11.25
N ASP A 219 -15.37 3.71 -10.31
CA ASP A 219 -15.23 3.42 -8.89
C ASP A 219 -15.47 1.95 -8.55
N PHE A 220 -14.74 1.46 -7.55
CA PHE A 220 -14.90 0.10 -7.02
C PHE A 220 -16.33 -0.14 -6.57
N GLY A 221 -16.84 -1.30 -6.90
CA GLY A 221 -18.20 -1.72 -6.56
C GLY A 221 -18.42 -3.21 -6.78
N SER A 222 -19.68 -3.60 -6.85
CA SER A 222 -20.09 -5.01 -7.06
C SER A 222 -19.53 -5.62 -8.36
N TRP A 223 -19.29 -4.81 -9.37
CA TRP A 223 -18.71 -5.22 -10.65
C TRP A 223 -17.25 -5.68 -10.50
N ALA A 224 -16.48 -5.01 -9.65
CA ALA A 224 -15.04 -5.27 -9.49
C ALA A 224 -14.75 -6.60 -8.79
N LYS A 225 -15.59 -6.97 -7.80
CA LYS A 225 -15.33 -8.13 -6.94
C LYS A 225 -15.13 -9.44 -7.72
N PRO A 226 -16.08 -9.90 -8.56
CA PRO A 226 -15.86 -11.12 -9.35
C PRO A 226 -14.83 -10.90 -10.47
N LEU A 227 -14.91 -9.77 -11.17
CA LEU A 227 -14.08 -9.51 -12.35
C LEU A 227 -12.58 -9.46 -11.98
N TRP A 228 -12.21 -8.80 -10.90
CA TRP A 228 -10.80 -8.71 -10.49
C TRP A 228 -10.25 -10.07 -10.06
N ALA A 229 -11.01 -10.82 -9.24
CA ALA A 229 -10.58 -12.15 -8.81
C ALA A 229 -10.42 -13.10 -10.00
N GLU A 230 -11.35 -13.10 -10.95
CA GLU A 230 -11.30 -13.91 -12.17
C GLU A 230 -10.13 -13.49 -13.09
N SER A 231 -10.02 -12.19 -13.38
CA SER A 231 -8.97 -11.66 -14.25
C SER A 231 -7.57 -11.91 -13.68
N ASN A 232 -7.36 -11.62 -12.39
CA ASN A 232 -6.07 -11.85 -11.73
C ASN A 232 -5.72 -13.34 -11.70
N SER A 233 -6.70 -14.22 -11.46
CA SER A 233 -6.49 -15.67 -11.52
C SER A 233 -6.12 -16.15 -12.92
N GLY A 234 -6.79 -15.63 -13.97
CA GLY A 234 -6.49 -15.94 -15.36
C GLY A 234 -5.10 -15.49 -15.79
N ILE A 235 -4.74 -14.24 -15.45
CA ILE A 235 -3.41 -13.69 -15.74
C ILE A 235 -2.34 -14.51 -15.03
N TRP A 236 -2.52 -14.76 -13.72
CA TRP A 236 -1.55 -15.56 -12.95
C TRP A 236 -1.32 -16.94 -13.57
N LYS A 237 -2.39 -17.63 -13.93
CA LYS A 237 -2.30 -18.94 -14.59
C LYS A 237 -1.52 -18.86 -15.91
N GLY A 238 -1.72 -17.79 -16.70
CA GLY A 238 -1.04 -17.61 -17.99
C GLY A 238 0.46 -17.34 -17.88
N ILE A 239 0.92 -16.65 -16.80
CA ILE A 239 2.33 -16.30 -16.62
C ILE A 239 3.11 -17.30 -15.74
N SER A 240 2.43 -18.17 -14.97
CA SER A 240 3.03 -19.18 -14.09
C SER A 240 3.06 -20.58 -14.70
N SER A 241 2.52 -20.77 -15.88
CA SER A 241 2.58 -22.01 -16.69
C SER A 241 3.80 -22.02 -17.60
#